data_4cd9f4ec7fbbebf3b3a4e4d6ddf59b74
#
_entry.id   4cd9f4ec7fbbebf3b3a4e4d6ddf59b74
#
_cell.length_a   1.000
_cell.length_b   1.000
_cell.length_c   1.000
_cell.angle_alpha   90.00
_cell.angle_beta   90.00
_cell.angle_gamma   90.00
#
_symmetry.space_group_name_H-M   'P 1'
#
loop_
_entity.id
_entity.type
_entity.pdbx_description
1 polymer ?
#
loop_
_entity_poly.entity_id
_entity_poly.type
_entity_poly.pdbx_seq_one_letter_code
_entity_poly.pdbx_strand_id
1 'polypeptide(L)'
;MRPTGLCTIYKLENTAEPGRKPTEKLVKIVDAYYAERTVGYNRIYAAMGANHKINELVRVFNTDLPEEGMYVVLEDGNQYQIDIAQKIIGKDAVDLTLVRVEDYYEVAEQSTQNSI
;
A
#
# COMPACT_ATOMS: atom_id res chain seq x y z
N MET A 1 -3.65 -16.89 11.11
CA MET A 1 -2.62 -16.33 10.24
C MET A 1 -1.70 -15.43 11.04
N ARG A 2 -0.41 -15.63 10.92
CA ARG A 2 0.57 -14.81 11.63
C ARG A 2 0.96 -13.61 10.79
N PRO A 3 1.18 -12.44 11.41
CA PRO A 3 1.73 -11.32 10.67
C PRO A 3 3.13 -11.65 10.14
N THR A 4 3.39 -11.23 8.90
CA THR A 4 4.71 -11.38 8.29
C THR A 4 5.63 -10.24 8.73
N GLY A 5 5.09 -9.04 8.85
CA GLY A 5 5.89 -7.89 9.20
C GLY A 5 5.03 -6.65 9.36
N LEU A 6 5.71 -5.53 9.36
CA LEU A 6 5.08 -4.21 9.50
C LEU A 6 5.15 -3.50 8.17
N CYS A 7 4.05 -2.90 7.76
CA CYS A 7 4.00 -2.10 6.55
C CYS A 7 3.50 -0.70 6.87
N THR A 8 3.71 0.22 5.92
CA THR A 8 3.21 1.58 6.03
C THR A 8 2.35 1.88 4.82
N ILE A 9 1.16 2.43 5.08
CA ILE A 9 0.21 2.79 4.04
C ILE A 9 0.38 4.28 3.76
N TYR A 10 0.45 4.62 2.48
CA TYR A 10 0.64 6.00 2.03
C TYR A 10 -0.41 6.37 1.01
N LYS A 11 -0.66 7.67 0.88
CA LYS A 11 -1.36 8.21 -0.28
C LYS A 11 -0.43 9.16 -1.01
N LEU A 12 -0.67 9.34 -2.31
CA LEU A 12 0.12 10.22 -3.13
C LEU A 12 -0.51 11.60 -3.12
N GLU A 13 0.28 12.62 -2.79
CA GLU A 13 -0.20 13.99 -2.74
C GLU A 13 0.75 14.92 -3.44
N ASN A 14 0.19 15.98 -4.03
CA ASN A 14 1.00 17.06 -4.59
C ASN A 14 1.40 17.97 -3.45
N THR A 15 2.69 18.01 -3.16
CA THR A 15 3.22 18.80 -2.04
C THR A 15 3.86 20.10 -2.49
N ALA A 16 3.78 20.43 -3.78
CA ALA A 16 4.35 21.67 -4.28
C ALA A 16 3.51 22.86 -3.83
N GLU A 17 4.18 24.00 -3.68
CA GLU A 17 3.49 25.24 -3.38
C GLU A 17 2.65 25.68 -4.58
N PRO A 18 1.56 26.43 -4.33
CA PRO A 18 0.75 26.94 -5.43
C PRO A 18 1.59 27.74 -6.44
N GLY A 19 1.33 27.47 -7.70
CA GLY A 19 2.05 28.14 -8.78
C GLY A 19 3.37 27.52 -9.15
N ARG A 20 3.79 26.48 -8.43
CA ARG A 20 5.03 25.78 -8.73
C ARG A 20 4.75 24.49 -9.47
N LYS A 21 5.80 23.93 -10.07
CA LYS A 21 5.68 22.65 -10.74
C LYS A 21 5.20 21.57 -9.77
N PRO A 22 4.24 20.76 -10.15
CA PRO A 22 3.72 19.72 -9.25
C PRO A 22 4.82 18.77 -8.78
N THR A 23 4.80 18.47 -7.49
CA THR A 23 5.73 17.53 -6.89
C THR A 23 4.89 16.52 -6.10
N GLU A 24 4.90 15.27 -6.53
CA GLU A 24 4.11 14.24 -5.89
C GLU A 24 4.97 13.46 -4.91
N LYS A 25 4.48 13.31 -3.69
CA LYS A 25 5.16 12.55 -2.65
C LYS A 25 4.18 11.66 -1.92
N LEU A 26 4.70 10.59 -1.36
CA LEU A 26 3.90 9.69 -0.53
C LEU A 26 3.77 10.27 0.87
N VAL A 27 2.54 10.39 1.33
CA VAL A 27 2.24 10.92 2.65
C VAL A 27 1.67 9.79 3.49
N LYS A 28 2.27 9.55 4.66
CA LYS A 28 1.90 8.44 5.52
C LYS A 28 0.46 8.56 6.03
N ILE A 29 -0.26 7.45 5.97
CA ILE A 29 -1.59 7.34 6.54
C ILE A 29 -1.55 6.55 7.84
N VAL A 30 -0.98 5.34 7.80
CA VAL A 30 -0.98 4.46 8.96
C VAL A 30 0.10 3.39 8.81
N ASP A 31 0.65 2.94 9.93
CA ASP A 31 1.46 1.74 10.01
C ASP A 31 0.56 0.58 10.42
N ALA A 32 0.80 -0.59 9.88
CA ALA A 32 -0.02 -1.74 10.20
C ALA A 32 0.78 -3.02 10.02
N TYR A 33 0.35 -4.06 10.73
CA TYR A 33 0.91 -5.39 10.53
C TYR A 33 0.27 -6.03 9.30
N TYR A 34 1.03 -6.88 8.62
CA TYR A 34 0.50 -7.59 7.47
C TYR A 34 1.00 -9.03 7.45
N ALA A 35 0.28 -9.86 6.71
CA ALA A 35 0.70 -11.22 6.41
C ALA A 35 0.62 -11.44 4.92
N GLU A 36 1.61 -12.13 4.37
CA GLU A 36 1.59 -12.50 2.97
C GLU A 36 0.56 -13.59 2.72
N ARG A 37 -0.09 -13.51 1.57
CA ARG A 37 -1.08 -14.50 1.17
C ARG A 37 -0.76 -15.00 -0.21
N THR A 38 -0.80 -16.31 -0.38
CA THR A 38 -0.60 -16.94 -1.69
C THR A 38 -1.85 -17.65 -2.19
N VAL A 39 -2.80 -17.91 -1.28
CA VAL A 39 -4.03 -18.61 -1.64
C VAL A 39 -4.84 -17.76 -2.60
N GLY A 40 -5.22 -18.36 -3.73
CA GLY A 40 -6.01 -17.67 -4.71
C GLY A 40 -5.23 -16.78 -5.66
N TYR A 41 -3.90 -16.79 -5.55
CA TYR A 41 -3.06 -15.95 -6.40
C TYR A 41 -3.35 -16.18 -7.89
N ASN A 42 -3.33 -17.44 -8.30
CA ASN A 42 -3.57 -17.77 -9.70
C ASN A 42 -4.98 -17.40 -10.15
N ARG A 43 -5.95 -17.54 -9.25
CA ARG A 43 -7.32 -17.18 -9.56
C ARG A 43 -7.46 -15.69 -9.79
N ILE A 44 -6.86 -14.89 -8.91
CA ILE A 44 -6.89 -13.42 -9.04
C ILE A 44 -6.20 -13.01 -10.34
N TYR A 45 -5.04 -13.61 -10.59
CA TYR A 45 -4.28 -13.29 -11.79
C TYR A 45 -5.09 -13.59 -13.05
N ALA A 46 -5.74 -14.73 -13.09
CA ALA A 46 -6.57 -15.12 -14.25
C ALA A 46 -7.74 -14.17 -14.44
N ALA A 47 -8.36 -13.73 -13.34
CA ALA A 47 -9.50 -12.83 -13.40
C ALA A 47 -9.11 -11.44 -13.91
N MET A 48 -7.89 -11.01 -13.63
CA MET A 48 -7.42 -9.69 -14.03
C MET A 48 -6.87 -9.66 -15.46
N GLY A 49 -6.60 -10.82 -16.03
CA GLY A 49 -6.08 -10.89 -17.38
C GLY A 49 -4.57 -10.84 -17.45
N ALA A 50 -4.05 -11.08 -18.65
CA ALA A 50 -2.62 -11.27 -18.85
C ALA A 50 -1.80 -9.98 -18.69
N ASN A 51 -2.43 -8.82 -18.76
CA ASN A 51 -1.70 -7.56 -18.69
C ASN A 51 -1.43 -7.10 -17.27
N HIS A 52 -2.05 -7.72 -16.29
CA HIS A 52 -1.85 -7.34 -14.90
C HIS A 52 -0.72 -8.13 -14.28
N LYS A 53 0.17 -7.42 -13.62
CA LYS A 53 1.23 -8.05 -12.84
C LYS A 53 0.89 -7.93 -11.38
N ILE A 54 0.70 -9.07 -10.73
CA ILE A 54 0.49 -9.10 -9.29
C ILE A 54 1.80 -9.52 -8.66
N ASN A 55 2.37 -8.63 -7.86
CA ASN A 55 3.65 -8.89 -7.23
C ASN A 55 3.48 -9.45 -5.83
N GLU A 56 2.43 -9.03 -5.11
CA GLU A 56 2.19 -9.49 -3.74
C GLU A 56 0.71 -9.52 -3.44
N LEU A 57 0.33 -10.48 -2.61
CA LEU A 57 -0.99 -10.52 -1.99
C LEU A 57 -0.77 -10.48 -0.49
N VAL A 58 -1.35 -9.50 0.18
CA VAL A 58 -1.16 -9.35 1.62
C VAL A 58 -2.49 -9.08 2.30
N ARG A 59 -2.56 -9.45 3.57
CA ARG A 59 -3.68 -9.06 4.44
C ARG A 59 -3.12 -8.11 5.48
N VAL A 60 -3.72 -6.93 5.56
CA VAL A 60 -3.33 -5.91 6.52
C VAL A 60 -4.32 -5.94 7.68
N PHE A 61 -3.82 -5.90 8.90
CA PHE A 61 -4.62 -6.09 10.11
C PHE A 61 -4.84 -4.79 10.86
N ASN A 62 -5.94 -4.74 11.59
CA ASN A 62 -6.28 -3.67 12.53
C ASN A 62 -6.45 -2.32 11.87
N THR A 63 -6.89 -2.32 10.61
CA THR A 63 -7.20 -1.09 9.90
C THR A 63 -8.14 -1.41 8.75
N ASP A 64 -8.96 -0.43 8.38
CA ASP A 64 -9.78 -0.48 7.18
C ASP A 64 -9.49 0.70 6.25
N LEU A 65 -8.37 1.40 6.52
CA LEU A 65 -8.02 2.60 5.78
C LEU A 65 -7.47 2.36 4.37
N PRO A 66 -6.75 1.24 4.09
CA PRO A 66 -6.19 1.06 2.74
C PRO A 66 -7.27 0.98 1.67
N GLU A 67 -7.05 1.69 0.57
CA GLU A 67 -7.98 1.74 -0.56
C GLU A 67 -7.21 1.62 -1.87
N GLU A 68 -7.95 1.30 -2.93
CA GLU A 68 -7.37 1.23 -4.27
C GLU A 68 -6.72 2.56 -4.64
N GLY A 69 -5.57 2.48 -5.28
CA GLY A 69 -4.83 3.66 -5.68
C GLY A 69 -3.83 4.16 -4.65
N MET A 70 -3.95 3.73 -3.41
CA MET A 70 -2.98 4.07 -2.38
C MET A 70 -1.72 3.23 -2.55
N TYR A 71 -0.73 3.51 -1.72
CA TYR A 71 0.59 2.88 -1.80
C TYR A 71 0.94 2.21 -0.49
N VAL A 72 1.78 1.18 -0.56
CA VAL A 72 2.23 0.43 0.61
C VAL A 72 3.72 0.19 0.49
N VAL A 73 4.44 0.38 1.59
CA VAL A 73 5.84 -0.04 1.69
C VAL A 73 5.88 -1.21 2.64
N LEU A 74 6.35 -2.35 2.15
CA LEU A 74 6.45 -3.58 2.93
C LEU A 74 7.82 -3.68 3.62
N GLU A 75 8.03 -4.75 4.36
CA GLU A 75 9.28 -4.96 5.09
C GLU A 75 10.49 -5.00 4.17
N ASP A 76 10.30 -5.39 2.93
CA ASP A 76 11.40 -5.44 1.97
C ASP A 76 11.84 -4.05 1.50
N GLY A 77 11.14 -3.00 1.90
CA GLY A 77 11.46 -1.63 1.51
C GLY A 77 10.93 -1.24 0.14
N ASN A 78 10.29 -2.13 -0.57
CA ASN A 78 9.75 -1.83 -1.89
C ASN A 78 8.42 -1.12 -1.78
N GLN A 79 8.16 -0.24 -2.75
CA GLN A 79 6.89 0.47 -2.85
C GLN A 79 5.96 -0.30 -3.78
N TYR A 80 4.72 -0.43 -3.34
CA TYR A 80 3.67 -1.09 -4.13
C TYR A 80 2.47 -0.19 -4.21
N GLN A 81 1.75 -0.28 -5.33
CA GLN A 81 0.46 0.39 -5.46
C GLN A 81 -0.64 -0.63 -5.21
N ILE A 82 -1.67 -0.20 -4.48
CA ILE A 82 -2.82 -1.06 -4.20
C ILE A 82 -3.69 -1.08 -5.45
N ASP A 83 -3.77 -2.25 -6.08
CA ASP A 83 -4.60 -2.45 -7.25
C ASP A 83 -6.02 -2.83 -6.85
N ILE A 84 -6.16 -3.69 -5.86
CA ILE A 84 -7.45 -4.10 -5.33
C ILE A 84 -7.36 -4.09 -3.82
N ALA A 85 -8.35 -3.48 -3.17
CA ALA A 85 -8.49 -3.50 -1.71
C ALA A 85 -9.83 -4.11 -1.38
N GLN A 86 -9.83 -5.22 -0.64
CA GLN A 86 -11.04 -5.94 -0.29
C GLN A 86 -11.14 -6.05 1.23
N LYS A 87 -12.09 -5.33 1.78
CA LYS A 87 -12.34 -5.37 3.23
C LYS A 87 -12.93 -6.72 3.61
N ILE A 88 -12.51 -7.24 4.76
CA ILE A 88 -12.98 -8.52 5.24
C ILE A 88 -14.14 -8.29 6.18
N ILE A 89 -15.28 -8.88 5.85
CA ILE A 89 -16.51 -8.69 6.61
C ILE A 89 -16.31 -9.23 8.03
N GLY A 90 -16.65 -8.40 9.01
CA GLY A 90 -16.59 -8.79 10.41
C GLY A 90 -15.21 -8.73 11.03
N LYS A 91 -14.22 -8.20 10.32
CA LYS A 91 -12.86 -8.09 10.85
C LYS A 91 -12.24 -6.75 10.46
N ASP A 92 -11.34 -6.29 11.30
CA ASP A 92 -10.53 -5.11 11.00
C ASP A 92 -9.34 -5.55 10.16
N ALA A 93 -9.62 -5.91 8.91
CA ALA A 93 -8.56 -6.38 8.03
C ALA A 93 -8.96 -6.11 6.58
N VAL A 94 -7.96 -5.91 5.74
CA VAL A 94 -8.16 -5.65 4.32
C VAL A 94 -7.19 -6.51 3.53
N ASP A 95 -7.70 -7.22 2.53
CA ASP A 95 -6.87 -7.97 1.61
C ASP A 95 -6.47 -7.05 0.47
N LEU A 96 -5.18 -6.95 0.23
CA LEU A 96 -4.63 -6.08 -0.79
C LEU A 96 -3.94 -6.87 -1.89
N THR A 97 -4.24 -6.52 -3.13
CA THR A 97 -3.50 -6.98 -4.29
C THR A 97 -2.55 -5.85 -4.68
N LEU A 98 -1.27 -6.14 -4.68
CA LEU A 98 -0.23 -5.13 -4.82
C LEU A 98 0.55 -5.30 -6.10
N VAL A 99 0.82 -4.17 -6.76
CA VAL A 99 1.66 -4.12 -7.95
C VAL A 99 2.86 -3.25 -7.63
N ARG A 100 4.05 -3.77 -7.90
CA ARG A 100 5.28 -3.06 -7.56
C ARG A 100 5.42 -1.79 -8.39
N VAL A 101 5.82 -0.71 -7.73
CA VAL A 101 6.10 0.56 -8.38
C VAL A 101 7.51 0.49 -8.97
N GLU A 102 7.64 0.84 -10.25
CA GLU A 102 8.95 0.79 -10.90
C GLU A 102 9.79 2.01 -10.55
N ASP A 103 9.20 3.20 -10.64
CA ASP A 103 9.88 4.44 -10.30
C ASP A 103 9.37 4.93 -8.95
N TYR A 104 10.17 4.72 -7.91
CA TYR A 104 9.72 5.01 -6.56
C TYR A 104 9.48 6.50 -6.34
N TYR A 105 8.42 6.77 -5.60
CA TYR A 105 8.10 8.12 -5.16
C TYR A 105 8.89 8.48 -3.93
N GLU A 106 9.18 9.75 -3.78
CA GLU A 106 9.78 10.26 -2.56
C GLU A 106 8.74 10.26 -1.45
N VAL A 107 9.15 9.87 -0.24
CA VAL A 107 8.28 9.88 0.93
C VAL A 107 8.41 11.23 1.61
N ALA A 108 7.28 11.88 1.88
CA ALA A 108 7.28 13.16 2.55
C ALA A 108 7.74 13.00 4.00
N GLU A 109 8.56 13.95 4.47
CA GLU A 109 8.97 13.95 5.86
C GLU A 109 7.80 14.29 6.75
N GLN A 110 7.75 13.66 7.91
CA GLN A 110 6.75 13.97 8.92
C GLN A 110 7.30 15.05 9.82
N SER A 111 6.84 16.26 9.59
CA SER A 111 7.38 17.42 10.27
C SER A 111 7.16 17.42 11.78
N THR A 112 6.24 16.62 12.25
CA THR A 112 5.92 16.59 13.67
C THR A 112 6.92 15.85 14.50
N GLN A 113 7.80 15.31 13.89
CA GLN A 113 8.73 14.57 14.66
C GLN A 113 9.44 15.40 15.63
N ASN A 114 9.27 16.05 15.57
CA ASN A 114 9.83 16.52 16.39
C ASN A 114 9.73 16.73 17.39
N SER A 115 9.72 16.67 17.15
CA SER A 115 9.79 16.89 17.75
C SER A 115 10.03 16.94 18.79
N ILE A 116 10.01 17.13 19.21
CA ILE A 116 10.33 17.45 20.05
C ILE A 116 10.62 17.48 20.78
#